data_b42bd339b3b1f4a3f0384eb17670aecc
#
_entry.id   b42bd339b3b1f4a3f0384eb17670aecc
#
_cell.length_a   1.000
_cell.length_b   1.000
_cell.length_c   1.000
_cell.angle_alpha   90.00
_cell.angle_beta   90.00
_cell.angle_gamma   90.00
#
_symmetry.space_group_name_H-M   'P 1'
#
loop_
_entity.id
_entity.type
_entity.pdbx_description
1 polymer ?
#
loop_
_entity_poly.entity_id
_entity_poly.type
_entity_poly.pdbx_seq_one_letter_code
_entity_poly.pdbx_strand_id
1 'polypeptide(L)'
;MKFNQSNKQNQRISRISETTLVIGTDIAKHNHVARAFNYRGIELGKRCLFQNDDNGLLNLLAWAESVMQEHALTDVILGVEPTGHYWFPLYHYLNQRGIEVVLVNPHHVKKSKELDDNSPTKNDIKDAKVVAKLVIDGRYTQPQLPEGVYADLRVL
;
A
#
# COMPACT_ATOMS: atom_id res chain seq x y z
N MET A 1 0.45 21.91 -16.10
CA MET A 1 -0.16 21.74 -17.39
C MET A 1 -0.91 20.42 -17.44
N LYS A 2 -2.12 20.46 -17.98
CA LYS A 2 -3.00 19.29 -18.02
C LYS A 2 -2.36 18.08 -18.69
N PHE A 3 -1.59 18.31 -19.73
CA PHE A 3 -0.89 17.30 -20.49
C PHE A 3 0.06 16.47 -19.62
N ASN A 4 0.78 17.11 -18.69
CA ASN A 4 1.76 16.43 -17.85
C ASN A 4 1.11 15.57 -16.78
N GLN A 5 -0.06 15.95 -16.26
CA GLN A 5 -0.76 15.15 -15.26
C GLN A 5 -1.27 13.83 -15.83
N SER A 6 -1.82 13.87 -17.04
CA SER A 6 -2.29 12.66 -17.72
C SER A 6 -1.13 11.70 -17.97
N ASN A 7 0.02 12.21 -18.41
CA ASN A 7 1.20 11.39 -18.65
C ASN A 7 1.74 10.78 -17.35
N LYS A 8 1.73 11.54 -16.26
CA LYS A 8 2.19 11.03 -14.97
C LYS A 8 1.29 9.90 -14.47
N GLN A 9 -0.02 10.03 -14.61
CA GLN A 9 -0.94 8.96 -14.23
C GLN A 9 -0.71 7.72 -15.09
N ASN A 10 -0.52 7.88 -16.39
CA ASN A 10 -0.22 6.76 -17.27
C ASN A 10 1.07 6.05 -16.89
N GLN A 11 2.09 6.80 -16.49
CA GLN A 11 3.34 6.21 -16.00
C GLN A 11 3.12 5.40 -14.73
N ARG A 12 2.29 5.90 -13.81
CA ARG A 12 1.97 5.17 -12.58
C ARG A 12 1.21 3.89 -12.86
N ILE A 13 0.28 3.92 -13.79
CA ILE A 13 -0.44 2.72 -14.20
C ILE A 13 0.53 1.72 -14.83
N SER A 14 1.41 2.19 -15.71
CA SER A 14 2.37 1.34 -16.42
C SER A 14 3.44 0.74 -15.50
N ARG A 15 3.71 1.37 -14.35
CA ARG A 15 4.62 0.85 -13.33
C ARG A 15 4.18 -0.53 -12.86
N ILE A 16 2.88 -0.79 -12.86
CA ILE A 16 2.31 -2.05 -12.39
C ILE A 16 2.06 -2.95 -13.58
N SER A 17 2.80 -4.05 -13.64
CA SER A 17 2.71 -5.02 -14.73
C SER A 17 2.10 -6.32 -14.24
N GLU A 18 2.00 -7.28 -15.15
CA GLU A 18 1.46 -8.61 -14.83
C GLU A 18 2.33 -9.38 -13.83
N THR A 19 3.57 -8.96 -13.60
CA THR A 19 4.48 -9.59 -12.64
C THR A 19 4.60 -8.78 -11.34
N THR A 20 3.79 -7.77 -11.14
CA THR A 20 3.82 -6.92 -9.96
C THR A 20 2.77 -7.38 -8.95
N LEU A 21 3.21 -7.57 -7.70
CA LEU A 21 2.30 -7.75 -6.57
C LEU A 21 1.90 -6.37 -6.04
N VAL A 22 0.60 -6.12 -5.97
CA VAL A 22 0.07 -4.87 -5.40
C VAL A 22 -0.48 -5.18 -4.02
N ILE A 23 0.05 -4.51 -3.01
CA ILE A 23 -0.40 -4.67 -1.63
C ILE A 23 -1.10 -3.39 -1.20
N GLY A 24 -2.34 -3.52 -0.77
CA GLY A 24 -3.05 -2.45 -0.09
C GLY A 24 -3.02 -2.69 1.40
N THR A 25 -2.92 -1.62 2.18
CA THR A 25 -2.85 -1.72 3.63
C THR A 25 -3.86 -0.80 4.30
N ASP A 26 -4.28 -1.20 5.49
CA ASP A 26 -4.98 -0.34 6.44
C ASP A 26 -4.13 -0.29 7.70
N ILE A 27 -3.65 0.91 8.02
CA ILE A 27 -2.68 1.12 9.08
C ILE A 27 -3.38 1.73 10.29
N ALA A 28 -3.20 1.10 11.45
CA ALA A 28 -3.70 1.59 12.72
C ALA A 28 -2.54 1.70 13.71
N LYS A 29 -2.84 2.07 14.94
CA LYS A 29 -1.80 2.25 15.95
C LYS A 29 -1.05 0.95 16.24
N HIS A 30 -1.77 -0.14 16.43
CA HIS A 30 -1.18 -1.41 16.85
C HIS A 30 -1.28 -2.50 15.81
N ASN A 31 -2.41 -2.61 15.14
CA ASN A 31 -2.69 -3.70 14.21
C ASN A 31 -2.92 -3.16 12.80
N HIS A 32 -2.34 -3.84 11.85
CA HIS A 32 -2.45 -3.49 10.43
C HIS A 32 -3.03 -4.64 9.65
N VAL A 33 -3.66 -4.31 8.52
CA VAL A 33 -4.18 -5.29 7.57
C VAL A 33 -3.51 -5.06 6.22
N ALA A 34 -3.07 -6.14 5.57
CA ALA A 34 -2.57 -6.09 4.20
C ALA A 34 -3.31 -7.11 3.35
N ARG A 35 -3.62 -6.72 2.11
CA ARG A 35 -4.24 -7.59 1.13
C ARG A 35 -3.46 -7.49 -0.17
N ALA A 36 -3.33 -8.60 -0.87
CA ALA A 36 -2.51 -8.72 -2.06
C ALA A 36 -3.37 -8.90 -3.31
N PHE A 37 -2.99 -8.19 -4.37
CA PHE A 37 -3.72 -8.21 -5.64
C PHE A 37 -2.74 -8.25 -6.81
N ASN A 38 -3.20 -8.77 -7.94
CA ASN A 38 -2.43 -8.63 -9.17
C ASN A 38 -2.77 -7.31 -9.86
N TYR A 39 -2.14 -7.06 -11.01
CA TYR A 39 -2.32 -5.81 -11.75
C TYR A 39 -3.75 -5.58 -12.23
N ARG A 40 -4.56 -6.62 -12.29
CA ARG A 40 -5.96 -6.53 -12.72
C ARG A 40 -6.93 -6.35 -11.55
N GLY A 41 -6.43 -6.32 -10.32
CA GLY A 41 -7.26 -6.16 -9.13
C GLY A 41 -7.84 -7.46 -8.61
N ILE A 42 -7.32 -8.61 -9.05
CA ILE A 42 -7.75 -9.91 -8.53
C ILE A 42 -6.95 -10.20 -7.27
N GLU A 43 -7.65 -10.51 -6.20
CA GLU A 43 -7.01 -10.79 -4.91
C GLU A 43 -6.27 -12.12 -4.94
N LEU A 44 -5.05 -12.11 -4.40
CA LEU A 44 -4.16 -13.26 -4.34
C LEU A 44 -3.95 -13.67 -2.88
N GLY A 45 -4.27 -14.92 -2.57
CA GLY A 45 -4.07 -15.45 -1.24
C GLY A 45 -5.00 -14.84 -0.19
N LYS A 46 -4.62 -15.04 1.07
CA LYS A 46 -5.38 -14.53 2.21
C LYS A 46 -4.78 -13.22 2.71
N ARG A 47 -5.60 -12.43 3.39
CA ARG A 47 -5.11 -11.19 4.01
C ARG A 47 -4.05 -11.48 5.06
N CYS A 48 -3.20 -10.51 5.32
CA CYS A 48 -2.19 -10.57 6.36
C CYS A 48 -2.55 -9.59 7.46
N LEU A 49 -2.66 -10.08 8.68
CA LEU A 49 -2.81 -9.26 9.87
C LEU A 49 -1.44 -9.18 10.53
N PHE A 50 -0.94 -7.97 10.76
CA PHE A 50 0.39 -7.81 11.34
C PHE A 50 0.42 -6.63 12.31
N GLN A 51 1.31 -6.72 13.30
CA GLN A 51 1.45 -5.68 14.31
C GLN A 51 2.46 -4.64 13.87
N ASN A 52 2.34 -3.44 14.44
CA ASN A 52 3.23 -2.33 14.12
C ASN A 52 4.52 -2.42 14.95
N ASP A 53 5.26 -3.48 14.75
CA ASP A 53 6.56 -3.72 15.37
C ASP A 53 7.44 -4.52 14.42
N ASP A 54 8.70 -4.76 14.81
CA ASP A 54 9.67 -5.46 13.96
C ASP A 54 9.19 -6.86 13.59
N ASN A 55 8.60 -7.58 14.53
CA ASN A 55 8.08 -8.93 14.26
C ASN A 55 6.92 -8.90 13.28
N GLY A 56 6.03 -7.92 13.43
CA GLY A 56 4.92 -7.74 12.51
C GLY A 56 5.38 -7.42 11.10
N LEU A 57 6.39 -6.57 10.97
CA LEU A 57 6.94 -6.21 9.66
C LEU A 57 7.67 -7.38 9.01
N LEU A 58 8.36 -8.20 9.80
CA LEU A 58 8.93 -9.46 9.30
C LEU A 58 7.85 -10.41 8.79
N ASN A 59 6.74 -10.52 9.50
CA ASN A 59 5.63 -11.35 9.09
C ASN A 59 5.01 -10.85 7.78
N LEU A 60 4.91 -9.54 7.63
CA LEU A 60 4.44 -8.94 6.38
C LEU A 60 5.34 -9.31 5.21
N LEU A 61 6.66 -9.20 5.39
CA LEU A 61 7.62 -9.57 4.35
C LEU A 61 7.52 -11.04 3.96
N ALA A 62 7.47 -11.92 4.96
CA ALA A 62 7.37 -13.36 4.70
C ALA A 62 6.08 -13.68 3.95
N TRP A 63 4.98 -13.05 4.32
CA TRP A 63 3.71 -13.23 3.64
C TRP A 63 3.79 -12.74 2.19
N ALA A 64 4.36 -11.56 1.96
CA ALA A 64 4.48 -11.01 0.62
C ALA A 64 5.34 -11.91 -0.27
N GLU A 65 6.47 -12.38 0.24
CA GLU A 65 7.34 -13.30 -0.50
C GLU A 65 6.63 -14.59 -0.85
N SER A 66 5.84 -15.14 0.07
CA SER A 66 5.06 -16.35 -0.16
C SER A 66 4.05 -16.16 -1.30
N VAL A 67 3.34 -15.04 -1.29
CA VAL A 67 2.37 -14.73 -2.35
C VAL A 67 3.09 -14.55 -3.68
N MET A 68 4.22 -13.87 -3.70
CA MET A 68 5.00 -13.66 -4.91
C MET A 68 5.48 -14.99 -5.51
N GLN A 69 5.98 -15.89 -4.68
CA GLN A 69 6.43 -17.20 -5.14
C GLN A 69 5.29 -18.04 -5.70
N GLU A 70 4.17 -18.04 -5.01
CA GLU A 70 3.01 -18.82 -5.43
C GLU A 70 2.45 -18.36 -6.77
N HIS A 71 2.53 -17.08 -7.07
CA HIS A 71 1.94 -16.50 -8.28
C HIS A 71 2.99 -16.04 -9.31
N ALA A 72 4.24 -16.43 -9.13
CA ALA A 72 5.35 -16.09 -10.03
C ALA A 72 5.50 -14.58 -10.26
N LEU A 73 5.37 -13.79 -9.19
CA LEU A 73 5.53 -12.34 -9.24
C LEU A 73 6.96 -11.98 -8.83
N THR A 74 7.50 -10.95 -9.46
CA THR A 74 8.92 -10.57 -9.30
C THR A 74 9.10 -9.16 -8.75
N ASP A 75 8.02 -8.40 -8.63
CA ASP A 75 8.05 -7.00 -8.22
C ASP A 75 6.91 -6.75 -7.23
N VAL A 76 7.06 -5.75 -6.38
CA VAL A 76 6.06 -5.43 -5.37
C VAL A 76 5.94 -3.93 -5.17
N ILE A 77 4.71 -3.47 -4.99
CA ILE A 77 4.40 -2.09 -4.63
C ILE A 77 3.34 -2.13 -3.53
N LEU A 78 3.53 -1.32 -2.50
CA LEU A 78 2.63 -1.30 -1.35
C LEU A 78 2.07 0.09 -1.15
N GLY A 79 0.75 0.18 -1.06
CA GLY A 79 0.06 1.44 -0.83
C GLY A 79 -0.39 1.61 0.60
N VAL A 80 -0.29 2.85 1.10
CA VAL A 80 -0.77 3.22 2.42
C VAL A 80 -1.58 4.51 2.32
N GLU A 81 -2.58 4.65 3.20
CA GLU A 81 -3.27 5.91 3.42
C GLU A 81 -2.51 6.66 4.53
N PRO A 82 -1.93 7.84 4.24
CA PRO A 82 -1.06 8.51 5.21
C PRO A 82 -1.87 9.29 6.25
N THR A 83 -2.49 8.58 7.17
CA THR A 83 -3.23 9.19 8.27
C THR A 83 -2.37 9.10 9.52
N GLY A 84 -2.05 10.26 10.11
CA GLY A 84 -1.17 10.32 11.28
C GLY A 84 0.25 9.90 10.95
N HIS A 85 0.92 9.27 11.91
CA HIS A 85 2.32 8.90 11.78
C HIS A 85 2.58 7.39 11.91
N TYR A 86 1.53 6.59 12.08
CA TYR A 86 1.70 5.15 12.31
C TYR A 86 2.23 4.39 11.10
N TRP A 87 2.19 4.98 9.91
CA TRP A 87 2.73 4.37 8.70
C TRP A 87 4.25 4.57 8.54
N PHE A 88 4.87 5.46 9.32
CA PHE A 88 6.30 5.75 9.19
C PHE A 88 7.19 4.53 9.43
N PRO A 89 6.99 3.73 10.48
CA PRO A 89 7.84 2.56 10.68
C PRO A 89 7.76 1.57 9.52
N LEU A 90 6.56 1.35 8.99
CA LEU A 90 6.35 0.49 7.82
C LEU A 90 7.13 1.02 6.61
N TYR A 91 6.98 2.30 6.30
CA TYR A 91 7.68 2.92 5.17
C TYR A 91 9.19 2.78 5.32
N HIS A 92 9.72 3.13 6.49
CA HIS A 92 11.16 3.08 6.74
C HIS A 92 11.70 1.66 6.58
N TYR A 93 11.02 0.69 7.17
CA TYR A 93 11.42 -0.71 7.12
C TYR A 93 11.46 -1.24 5.68
N LEU A 94 10.41 -0.99 4.92
CA LEU A 94 10.31 -1.50 3.56
C LEU A 94 11.22 -0.75 2.59
N ASN A 95 11.36 0.55 2.79
CA ASN A 95 12.24 1.37 1.94
C ASN A 95 13.68 0.93 2.05
N GLN A 96 14.14 0.57 3.23
CA GLN A 96 15.50 0.04 3.43
C GLN A 96 15.72 -1.27 2.69
N ARG A 97 14.67 -1.99 2.39
CA ARG A 97 14.73 -3.28 1.69
C ARG A 97 14.43 -3.18 0.22
N GLY A 98 14.35 -1.96 -0.29
CA GLY A 98 14.11 -1.73 -1.72
C GLY A 98 12.68 -1.96 -2.16
N ILE A 99 11.73 -2.01 -1.23
CA ILE A 99 10.32 -2.18 -1.55
C ILE A 99 9.67 -0.81 -1.65
N GLU A 100 9.01 -0.54 -2.77
CA GLU A 100 8.37 0.74 -3.01
C GLU A 100 7.08 0.86 -2.20
N VAL A 101 6.99 1.93 -1.40
CA VAL A 101 5.79 2.30 -0.67
C VAL A 101 5.26 3.61 -1.25
N VAL A 102 3.97 3.62 -1.59
CA VAL A 102 3.32 4.79 -2.18
C VAL A 102 2.13 5.22 -1.32
N LEU A 103 1.74 6.47 -1.46
CA LEU A 103 0.67 7.06 -0.66
C LEU A 103 -0.57 7.25 -1.50
N VAL A 104 -1.73 6.90 -0.95
CA VAL A 104 -3.02 7.20 -1.56
C VAL A 104 -3.71 8.30 -0.78
N ASN A 105 -4.49 9.13 -1.49
CA ASN A 105 -5.17 10.25 -0.87
C ASN A 105 -6.36 9.76 -0.03
N PRO A 106 -6.46 10.13 1.26
CA PRO A 106 -7.58 9.72 2.10
C PRO A 106 -8.95 10.10 1.52
N HIS A 107 -9.03 11.21 0.81
CA HIS A 107 -10.25 11.64 0.16
C HIS A 107 -10.67 10.67 -0.95
N HIS A 108 -9.71 10.17 -1.72
CA HIS A 108 -9.98 9.16 -2.74
C HIS A 108 -10.42 7.84 -2.11
N VAL A 109 -9.83 7.47 -0.99
CA VAL A 109 -10.21 6.25 -0.26
C VAL A 109 -11.68 6.34 0.15
N LYS A 110 -12.07 7.46 0.74
CA LYS A 110 -13.45 7.67 1.18
C LYS A 110 -14.43 7.58 0.02
N LYS A 111 -14.14 8.25 -1.09
CA LYS A 111 -15.01 8.24 -2.28
C LYS A 111 -15.12 6.84 -2.88
N SER A 112 -14.01 6.12 -2.98
CA SER A 112 -14.00 4.78 -3.53
C SER A 112 -14.81 3.80 -2.70
N LYS A 113 -14.77 3.96 -1.38
CA LYS A 113 -15.57 3.13 -0.47
C LYS A 113 -17.06 3.36 -0.68
N GLU A 114 -17.47 4.59 -0.90
CA GLU A 114 -18.86 4.94 -1.17
C GLU A 114 -19.37 4.29 -2.47
N LEU A 115 -18.49 4.16 -3.47
CA LEU A 115 -18.84 3.55 -4.74
C LEU A 115 -18.90 2.01 -4.67
N ASP A 116 -18.00 1.42 -3.90
CA ASP A 116 -17.88 -0.04 -3.85
C ASP A 116 -18.94 -0.70 -2.99
N ASP A 117 -19.49 0.02 -2.02
CA ASP A 117 -20.35 -0.61 -1.03
C ASP A 117 -21.39 0.38 -0.50
N ASN A 118 -22.64 0.06 -0.72
CA ASN A 118 -23.76 0.79 -0.12
C ASN A 118 -23.95 0.42 1.35
N SER A 119 -23.20 -0.56 1.86
CA SER A 119 -23.26 -0.97 3.25
C SER A 119 -22.53 0.04 4.13
N PRO A 120 -23.14 0.52 5.23
CA PRO A 120 -22.47 1.42 6.15
C PRO A 120 -21.39 0.73 6.99
N THR A 121 -21.17 -0.56 6.82
CA THR A 121 -20.20 -1.31 7.62
C THR A 121 -18.79 -0.93 7.25
N LYS A 122 -18.14 -0.18 8.12
CA LYS A 122 -16.72 0.07 8.00
C LYS A 122 -15.97 -1.17 8.42
N ASN A 123 -15.08 -1.62 7.56
CA ASN A 123 -14.30 -2.80 7.81
C ASN A 123 -12.86 -2.52 7.35
N ASP A 124 -11.90 -2.66 8.25
CA ASP A 124 -10.49 -2.43 7.95
C ASP A 124 -10.01 -3.27 6.78
N ILE A 125 -10.61 -4.44 6.61
CA ILE A 125 -10.29 -5.34 5.51
C ILE A 125 -10.68 -4.72 4.17
N LYS A 126 -11.82 -4.01 4.11
CA LYS A 126 -12.26 -3.31 2.90
C LYS A 126 -11.36 -2.15 2.55
N ASP A 127 -10.87 -1.44 3.57
CA ASP A 127 -10.00 -0.28 3.35
C ASP A 127 -8.71 -0.70 2.64
N ALA A 128 -8.14 -1.83 3.03
CA ALA A 128 -6.94 -2.35 2.37
C ALA A 128 -7.17 -2.64 0.89
N LYS A 129 -8.34 -3.18 0.54
CA LYS A 129 -8.70 -3.44 -0.85
C LYS A 129 -8.85 -2.14 -1.65
N VAL A 130 -9.49 -1.14 -1.07
CA VAL A 130 -9.68 0.16 -1.72
C VAL A 130 -8.32 0.81 -2.00
N VAL A 131 -7.41 0.74 -1.03
CA VAL A 131 -6.06 1.29 -1.19
C VAL A 131 -5.36 0.59 -2.38
N ALA A 132 -5.42 -0.74 -2.45
CA ALA A 132 -4.81 -1.48 -3.55
C ALA A 132 -5.38 -1.07 -4.91
N LYS A 133 -6.69 -0.90 -5.00
CA LYS A 133 -7.34 -0.49 -6.25
C LYS A 133 -6.90 0.89 -6.70
N LEU A 134 -6.74 1.82 -5.77
CA LEU A 134 -6.25 3.16 -6.10
C LEU A 134 -4.82 3.11 -6.63
N VAL A 135 -3.98 2.25 -6.07
CA VAL A 135 -2.63 2.06 -6.56
C VAL A 135 -2.66 1.54 -8.00
N ILE A 136 -3.47 0.53 -8.27
CA ILE A 136 -3.59 -0.05 -9.62
C ILE A 136 -4.06 1.00 -10.63
N ASP A 137 -4.95 1.89 -10.22
CA ASP A 137 -5.48 2.96 -11.07
C ASP A 137 -4.49 4.11 -11.27
N GLY A 138 -3.30 4.04 -10.66
CA GLY A 138 -2.32 5.12 -10.78
C GLY A 138 -2.64 6.34 -9.93
N ARG A 139 -3.50 6.21 -8.95
CA ARG A 139 -3.90 7.31 -8.06
C ARG A 139 -3.12 7.26 -6.76
N TYR A 140 -1.82 7.43 -6.89
CA TYR A 140 -0.91 7.43 -5.75
C TYR A 140 0.20 8.45 -5.97
N THR A 141 0.89 8.78 -4.87
CA THR A 141 2.07 9.66 -4.93
C THR A 141 3.20 9.00 -4.16
N GLN A 142 4.42 9.47 -4.41
CA GLN A 142 5.59 8.97 -3.70
C GLN A 142 5.79 9.77 -2.43
N PRO A 143 6.16 9.11 -1.32
CA PRO A 143 6.48 9.84 -0.09
C PRO A 143 7.68 10.76 -0.32
N GLN A 144 7.58 11.99 0.19
CA GLN A 144 8.67 12.96 0.12
C GLN A 144 8.99 13.41 1.54
N LEU A 145 9.64 12.52 2.29
CA LEU A 145 10.07 12.83 3.65
C LEU A 145 11.51 13.30 3.62
N PRO A 146 11.81 14.48 4.17
CA PRO A 146 13.20 14.90 4.33
C PRO A 146 13.96 13.93 5.21
N GLU A 147 15.25 13.71 4.93
CA GLU A 147 16.09 12.79 5.70
C GLU A 147 16.11 13.16 7.19
N GLY A 148 16.08 14.45 7.51
CA GLY A 148 16.06 14.92 8.89
C GLY A 148 14.84 14.43 9.67
N VAL A 149 13.68 14.43 9.04
CA VAL A 149 12.45 13.91 9.66
C VAL A 149 12.59 12.43 9.98
N TYR A 150 13.23 11.70 9.09
CA TYR A 150 13.50 10.27 9.28
C TYR A 150 14.41 10.00 10.45
N ALA A 151 15.50 10.76 10.55
CA ALA A 151 16.45 10.61 11.64
C ALA A 151 15.78 10.88 12.99
N ASP A 152 14.94 11.90 13.06
CA ASP A 152 14.21 12.26 14.27
C ASP A 152 13.23 11.16 14.68
N LEU A 153 12.56 10.55 13.71
CA LEU A 153 11.60 9.48 13.97
C LEU A 153 12.26 8.20 14.47
N ARG A 154 13.51 7.95 14.10
CA ARG A 154 14.23 6.79 14.58
C ARG A 154 14.59 6.87 16.06
N VAL A 155 14.73 8.07 16.56
CA VAL A 155 15.07 8.32 17.96
C VAL A 155 13.86 8.16 18.86
N LEU A 156 12.69 8.33 18.32
CA LEU A 156 11.44 8.17 19.05
C LEU A 156 11.03 6.72 19.16
#